data_106cfd191d078df40d26f321d717fa5c
#
_entry.id   106cfd191d078df40d26f321d717fa5c
#
_cell.length_a   1.000
_cell.length_b   1.000
_cell.length_c   1.000
_cell.angle_alpha   90.00
_cell.angle_beta   90.00
_cell.angle_gamma   90.00
#
_symmetry.space_group_name_H-M   'P 1'
#
loop_
_entity.id
_entity.type
_entity.pdbx_description
1 polymer ?
#
loop_
_entity_poly.entity_id
_entity_poly.type
_entity_poly.pdbx_seq_one_letter_code
_entity_poly.pdbx_strand_id
1 'polypeptide(L)'
;MRSTLLVIIQAACRSSFIIPHSSLIVMGGFDEKAFDGPADETDSVLSPQSLSLAICLVSGGMDSCVTAALAREENEELAFLHVSYGQRTEARERRAFEELADFYRVTRRLAVSLEHLARIGGSSLTDTSIPVAAANLSSREIPTSYVPFRNAHLLAAATSWAEVIGAARVYIGAVAEDSSGYPDCRPEFYEAFQRAVDVGTKPSTRVEIRTPVIHLRKSEIVRRGLALGAPLQLTWSCYREEERACGRCDSCALRLRAFAEAGAADPIAYA
;
A
#
# COMPACT_ATOMS: atom_id res chain seq x y z
N MET A 1 42.40 -5.08 32.60
CA MET A 1 42.65 -3.77 31.99
C MET A 1 41.50 -3.58 31.02
N ARG A 2 40.36 -2.95 31.39
CA ARG A 2 40.08 -1.50 31.33
C ARG A 2 40.36 -0.92 29.96
N SER A 3 39.33 -0.62 29.17
CA SER A 3 38.74 0.73 28.97
C SER A 3 37.70 0.59 27.89
N THR A 4 36.40 0.81 28.09
CA THR A 4 35.69 2.09 28.01
C THR A 4 35.79 2.76 26.64
N LEU A 5 34.71 2.75 25.86
CA LEU A 5 34.33 3.88 25.04
C LEU A 5 32.80 4.01 25.01
N LEU A 6 32.33 4.87 25.90
CA LEU A 6 31.00 5.46 25.93
C LEU A 6 31.16 6.82 25.24
N VAL A 7 30.47 7.06 24.13
CA VAL A 7 30.34 8.38 23.49
C VAL A 7 28.87 8.56 23.13
N ILE A 8 28.13 9.19 23.99
CA ILE A 8 27.61 10.57 23.98
C ILE A 8 26.95 10.95 22.66
N ILE A 9 25.59 10.90 22.66
CA ILE A 9 24.77 11.83 21.86
C ILE A 9 23.89 12.56 22.86
N GLN A 10 24.36 13.73 23.29
CA GLN A 10 23.56 14.74 24.02
C GLN A 10 23.93 16.11 23.45
N ALA A 11 22.91 16.93 23.30
CA ALA A 11 22.86 18.32 22.84
C ALA A 11 22.54 18.47 21.34
N ALA A 12 21.42 19.08 20.92
CA ALA A 12 20.98 20.39 21.32
C ALA A 12 19.52 20.59 20.92
N CYS A 13 18.67 20.94 21.84
CA CYS A 13 17.49 21.75 21.58
C CYS A 13 17.10 22.50 22.86
N ARG A 14 17.73 23.62 23.08
CA ARG A 14 17.26 24.69 23.98
C ARG A 14 17.54 26.02 23.32
N SER A 15 16.50 26.62 22.75
CA SER A 15 16.44 28.05 22.55
C SER A 15 15.04 28.50 22.93
N SER A 16 14.99 29.04 24.14
CA SER A 16 13.86 29.75 24.69
C SER A 16 13.74 31.09 23.93
N PHE A 17 12.64 31.34 23.24
CA PHE A 17 12.28 32.70 22.83
C PHE A 17 11.25 33.25 23.79
N ILE A 18 11.69 34.26 24.59
CA ILE A 18 10.89 35.12 25.40
C ILE A 18 10.21 36.13 24.47
N ILE A 19 8.89 36.19 24.49
CA ILE A 19 8.11 37.25 23.84
C ILE A 19 7.78 38.29 24.91
N PRO A 20 8.13 39.57 24.75
CA PRO A 20 7.67 40.61 25.65
C PRO A 20 6.25 41.06 25.30
N HIS A 21 5.39 41.13 26.31
CA HIS A 21 4.12 41.82 26.26
C HIS A 21 4.36 43.34 26.11
N SER A 22 3.64 44.01 25.26
CA SER A 22 2.93 45.28 25.42
C SER A 22 2.63 45.94 24.09
N SER A 23 1.41 46.10 23.69
CA SER A 23 0.73 47.38 23.57
C SER A 23 -0.63 47.21 22.92
N LEU A 24 -1.63 47.49 23.70
CA LEU A 24 -3.03 47.70 23.35
C LEU A 24 -3.11 49.04 22.56
N ILE A 25 -3.62 49.04 21.35
CA ILE A 25 -4.16 50.22 20.68
C ILE A 25 -5.57 49.91 20.22
N VAL A 26 -6.51 50.55 20.87
CA VAL A 26 -7.93 50.67 20.49
C VAL A 26 -8.05 51.92 19.63
N MET A 27 -8.77 51.85 18.53
CA MET A 27 -9.46 52.85 17.71
C MET A 27 -9.67 52.22 16.31
N GLY A 28 -10.77 52.23 15.68
CA GLY A 28 -11.99 52.97 15.66
C GLY A 28 -12.89 52.34 14.58
N GLY A 29 -14.19 52.54 14.71
CA GLY A 29 -15.23 51.92 13.90
C GLY A 29 -15.13 52.25 12.38
N PHE A 30 -15.61 51.34 11.61
CA PHE A 30 -16.00 51.58 10.23
C PHE A 30 -17.41 51.06 9.99
N ASP A 31 -18.18 51.90 9.31
CA ASP A 31 -19.58 51.82 8.95
C ASP A 31 -20.00 50.56 8.22
N GLU A 32 -21.12 50.02 8.65
CA GLU A 32 -22.00 49.13 7.86
C GLU A 32 -22.57 49.90 6.67
N LYS A 33 -22.10 49.60 5.47
CA LYS A 33 -22.90 49.85 4.25
C LYS A 33 -23.13 48.53 3.54
N ALA A 34 -24.39 48.12 3.58
CA ALA A 34 -24.96 47.05 2.80
C ALA A 34 -24.58 47.17 1.33
N PHE A 35 -24.03 46.10 0.76
CA PHE A 35 -23.92 45.88 -0.66
C PHE A 35 -24.82 44.72 -1.02
N ASP A 36 -26.06 45.06 -1.42
CA ASP A 36 -26.96 44.17 -2.15
C ASP A 36 -26.40 44.04 -3.58
N GLY A 37 -25.79 42.91 -3.88
CA GLY A 37 -25.44 42.47 -5.21
C GLY A 37 -26.12 41.13 -5.49
N PRO A 38 -26.61 40.86 -6.70
CA PRO A 38 -27.37 39.66 -7.01
C PRO A 38 -26.52 38.42 -6.85
N ALA A 39 -27.13 37.38 -6.21
CA ALA A 39 -26.57 36.05 -6.13
C ALA A 39 -26.33 35.50 -7.55
N ASP A 40 -25.07 35.43 -7.92
CA ASP A 40 -24.64 34.69 -9.10
C ASP A 40 -24.68 33.19 -8.73
N GLU A 41 -25.78 32.51 -9.09
CA GLU A 41 -25.88 31.08 -9.14
C GLU A 41 -24.93 30.57 -10.25
N THR A 42 -23.62 30.58 -9.98
CA THR A 42 -22.70 29.84 -10.82
C THR A 42 -22.87 28.36 -10.48
N ASP A 43 -23.64 27.69 -11.37
CA ASP A 43 -23.58 26.25 -11.58
C ASP A 43 -22.18 25.72 -11.23
N SER A 44 -22.10 24.90 -10.18
CA SER A 44 -20.95 24.05 -9.94
C SER A 44 -20.90 22.99 -11.03
N VAL A 45 -20.42 23.37 -12.22
CA VAL A 45 -19.96 22.43 -13.21
C VAL A 45 -18.86 21.62 -12.52
N LEU A 46 -19.19 20.39 -12.12
CA LEU A 46 -18.21 19.39 -11.72
C LEU A 46 -17.14 19.38 -12.81
N SER A 47 -15.98 19.96 -12.51
CA SER A 47 -14.84 19.89 -13.41
C SER A 47 -14.63 18.43 -13.73
N PRO A 48 -14.42 18.05 -15.02
CA PRO A 48 -14.09 16.68 -15.35
C PRO A 48 -12.93 16.30 -14.46
N GLN A 49 -13.08 15.21 -13.65
CA GLN A 49 -12.02 14.70 -12.80
C GLN A 49 -10.83 14.50 -13.73
N SER A 50 -9.80 15.35 -13.59
CA SER A 50 -8.57 15.20 -14.38
C SER A 50 -8.06 13.81 -14.04
N LEU A 51 -8.10 12.93 -15.01
CA LEU A 51 -7.58 11.60 -14.91
C LEU A 51 -6.12 11.75 -14.46
N SER A 52 -5.80 11.23 -13.29
CA SER A 52 -4.54 11.52 -12.59
C SER A 52 -3.58 10.36 -12.69
N LEU A 53 -2.28 10.64 -12.54
CA LEU A 53 -1.26 9.62 -12.33
C LEU A 53 -1.47 8.95 -10.97
N ALA A 54 -1.45 7.61 -10.96
CA ALA A 54 -1.53 6.82 -9.74
C ALA A 54 -0.38 5.81 -9.62
N ILE A 55 0.09 5.58 -8.40
CA ILE A 55 1.03 4.50 -8.10
C ILE A 55 0.24 3.27 -7.65
N CYS A 56 0.56 2.10 -8.22
CA CYS A 56 0.10 0.81 -7.73
C CYS A 56 1.25 0.07 -7.07
N LEU A 57 1.08 -0.34 -5.83
CA LEU A 57 1.96 -1.30 -5.15
C LEU A 57 1.66 -2.69 -5.70
N VAL A 58 2.58 -3.23 -6.51
CA VAL A 58 2.42 -4.51 -7.22
C VAL A 58 3.42 -5.52 -6.67
N SER A 59 2.94 -6.42 -5.82
CA SER A 59 3.74 -7.51 -5.27
C SER A 59 3.95 -8.68 -6.24
N GLY A 60 3.21 -8.71 -7.34
CA GLY A 60 3.11 -9.87 -8.24
C GLY A 60 2.00 -10.86 -7.84
N GLY A 61 1.34 -10.66 -6.70
CA GLY A 61 0.24 -11.48 -6.23
C GLY A 61 -1.13 -11.12 -6.85
N MET A 62 -2.10 -12.02 -6.69
CA MET A 62 -3.45 -11.90 -7.23
C MET A 62 -4.15 -10.59 -6.82
N ASP A 63 -4.13 -10.26 -5.52
CA ASP A 63 -4.84 -9.09 -4.99
C ASP A 63 -4.27 -7.79 -5.57
N SER A 64 -2.95 -7.68 -5.68
CA SER A 64 -2.28 -6.52 -6.28
C SER A 64 -2.53 -6.40 -7.79
N CYS A 65 -2.65 -7.52 -8.50
CA CYS A 65 -3.00 -7.57 -9.91
C CYS A 65 -4.41 -7.02 -10.16
N VAL A 66 -5.40 -7.46 -9.36
CA VAL A 66 -6.77 -6.96 -9.47
C VAL A 66 -6.88 -5.51 -9.05
N THR A 67 -6.13 -5.10 -8.03
CA THR A 67 -6.02 -3.70 -7.61
C THR A 67 -5.48 -2.82 -8.74
N ALA A 68 -4.47 -3.29 -9.49
CA ALA A 68 -3.94 -2.57 -10.65
C ALA A 68 -4.98 -2.47 -11.79
N ALA A 69 -5.79 -3.51 -12.00
CA ALA A 69 -6.90 -3.46 -12.97
C ALA A 69 -7.93 -2.41 -12.59
N LEU A 70 -8.32 -2.33 -11.31
CA LEU A 70 -9.24 -1.31 -10.80
C LEU A 70 -8.63 0.11 -10.91
N ALA A 71 -7.37 0.27 -10.54
CA ALA A 71 -6.69 1.55 -10.65
C ALA A 71 -6.62 2.05 -12.11
N ARG A 72 -6.49 1.15 -13.08
CA ARG A 72 -6.48 1.49 -14.50
C ARG A 72 -7.81 2.05 -15.01
N GLU A 73 -8.94 1.63 -14.43
CA GLU A 73 -10.25 2.19 -14.79
C GLU A 73 -10.45 3.61 -14.25
N GLU A 74 -9.77 3.94 -13.15
CA GLU A 74 -9.95 5.20 -12.43
C GLU A 74 -8.89 6.27 -12.76
N ASN A 75 -7.83 5.93 -13.52
CA ASN A 75 -6.69 6.83 -13.77
C ASN A 75 -6.19 6.74 -15.21
N GLU A 76 -5.68 7.84 -15.75
CA GLU A 76 -5.08 7.90 -17.11
C GLU A 76 -3.73 7.21 -17.17
N GLU A 77 -2.90 7.42 -16.17
CA GLU A 77 -1.54 6.92 -16.13
C GLU A 77 -1.29 6.16 -14.83
N LEU A 78 -0.63 5.02 -14.96
CA LEU A 78 -0.18 4.21 -13.82
C LEU A 78 1.33 4.18 -13.74
N ALA A 79 1.82 4.20 -12.50
CA ALA A 79 3.20 3.85 -12.15
C ALA A 79 3.18 2.63 -11.24
N PHE A 80 4.05 1.66 -11.47
CA PHE A 80 4.10 0.43 -10.67
C PHE A 80 5.31 0.43 -9.75
N LEU A 81 5.06 0.17 -8.47
CA LEU A 81 6.07 0.03 -7.43
C LEU A 81 6.11 -1.41 -6.93
N HIS A 82 7.25 -2.06 -7.07
CA HIS A 82 7.57 -3.33 -6.43
C HIS A 82 8.50 -3.13 -5.26
N VAL A 83 8.28 -3.84 -4.17
CA VAL A 83 9.13 -3.78 -2.99
C VAL A 83 9.56 -5.18 -2.58
N SER A 84 10.85 -5.42 -2.67
CA SER A 84 11.51 -6.60 -2.10
C SER A 84 11.87 -6.34 -0.65
N TYR A 85 11.80 -7.35 0.19
CA TYR A 85 12.17 -7.25 1.61
C TYR A 85 12.88 -8.51 2.12
N GLY A 86 13.50 -9.29 1.21
CA GLY A 86 14.15 -10.55 1.50
C GLY A 86 13.19 -11.73 1.66
N GLN A 87 12.03 -11.66 1.03
CA GLN A 87 11.05 -12.76 1.01
C GLN A 87 11.57 -13.95 0.19
N ARG A 88 11.17 -15.17 0.61
CA ARG A 88 11.66 -16.44 0.03
C ARG A 88 11.46 -16.59 -1.46
N THR A 89 10.40 -16.03 -2.02
CA THR A 89 10.01 -16.11 -3.43
C THR A 89 10.22 -14.78 -4.17
N GLU A 90 11.20 -13.99 -3.72
CA GLU A 90 11.50 -12.65 -4.26
C GLU A 90 11.70 -12.66 -5.78
N ALA A 91 12.49 -13.61 -6.29
CA ALA A 91 12.79 -13.69 -7.71
C ALA A 91 11.53 -13.97 -8.55
N ARG A 92 10.65 -14.84 -8.06
CA ARG A 92 9.38 -15.16 -8.77
C ARG A 92 8.36 -14.03 -8.68
N GLU A 93 8.26 -13.37 -7.52
CA GLU A 93 7.40 -12.19 -7.34
C GLU A 93 7.86 -11.04 -8.22
N ARG A 94 9.16 -10.81 -8.30
CA ARG A 94 9.75 -9.79 -9.17
C ARG A 94 9.45 -10.07 -10.65
N ARG A 95 9.55 -11.31 -11.10
CA ARG A 95 9.18 -11.70 -12.46
C ARG A 95 7.70 -11.43 -12.72
N ALA A 96 6.82 -11.82 -11.81
CA ALA A 96 5.39 -11.52 -11.93
C ALA A 96 5.11 -10.01 -12.02
N PHE A 97 5.82 -9.20 -11.24
CA PHE A 97 5.72 -7.74 -11.33
C PHE A 97 6.07 -7.22 -12.73
N GLU A 98 7.18 -7.67 -13.33
CA GLU A 98 7.59 -7.23 -14.68
C GLU A 98 6.57 -7.70 -15.73
N GLU A 99 6.12 -8.96 -15.67
CA GLU A 99 5.11 -9.52 -16.56
C GLU A 99 3.78 -8.74 -16.49
N LEU A 100 3.36 -8.35 -15.28
CA LEU A 100 2.17 -7.51 -15.07
C LEU A 100 2.36 -6.10 -15.62
N ALA A 101 3.52 -5.49 -15.40
CA ALA A 101 3.83 -4.17 -15.91
C ALA A 101 3.86 -4.15 -17.46
N ASP A 102 4.38 -5.21 -18.09
CA ASP A 102 4.35 -5.37 -19.54
C ASP A 102 2.91 -5.52 -20.06
N PHE A 103 2.11 -6.37 -19.44
CA PHE A 103 0.71 -6.58 -19.81
C PHE A 103 -0.08 -5.26 -19.76
N TYR A 104 0.06 -4.49 -18.68
CA TYR A 104 -0.62 -3.20 -18.54
C TYR A 104 0.06 -2.06 -19.30
N ARG A 105 1.20 -2.31 -19.96
CA ARG A 105 2.02 -1.33 -20.69
C ARG A 105 2.44 -0.16 -19.81
N VAL A 106 2.72 -0.43 -18.52
CA VAL A 106 3.20 0.57 -17.58
C VAL A 106 4.68 0.77 -17.79
N THR A 107 5.09 1.99 -18.16
CA THR A 107 6.49 2.35 -18.41
C THR A 107 7.18 2.90 -17.17
N ARG A 108 6.44 3.58 -16.28
CA ARG A 108 6.97 4.07 -15.01
C ARG A 108 7.02 2.95 -13.98
N ARG A 109 8.19 2.35 -13.83
CA ARG A 109 8.42 1.22 -12.93
C ARG A 109 9.51 1.57 -11.94
N LEU A 110 9.26 1.27 -10.66
CA LEU A 110 10.26 1.36 -9.61
C LEU A 110 10.27 0.07 -8.82
N ALA A 111 11.45 -0.46 -8.57
CA ALA A 111 11.62 -1.54 -7.61
C ALA A 111 12.64 -1.12 -6.57
N VAL A 112 12.28 -1.28 -5.31
CA VAL A 112 13.11 -0.94 -4.16
C VAL A 112 13.31 -2.15 -3.26
N SER A 113 14.42 -2.16 -2.51
CA SER A 113 14.69 -3.19 -1.51
C SER A 113 14.60 -2.60 -0.10
N LEU A 114 13.88 -3.31 0.77
CA LEU A 114 13.77 -3.05 2.21
C LEU A 114 14.42 -4.21 3.00
N GLU A 115 15.64 -4.59 2.66
CA GLU A 115 16.37 -5.71 3.27
C GLU A 115 16.46 -5.63 4.81
N HIS A 116 16.34 -4.45 5.37
CA HIS A 116 16.32 -4.29 6.83
C HIS A 116 15.16 -5.05 7.49
N LEU A 117 14.05 -5.28 6.80
CA LEU A 117 12.94 -6.09 7.33
C LEU A 117 13.33 -7.56 7.52
N ALA A 118 14.16 -8.10 6.61
CA ALA A 118 14.73 -9.43 6.80
C ALA A 118 15.72 -9.47 7.99
N ARG A 119 16.50 -8.40 8.18
CA ARG A 119 17.44 -8.31 9.32
C ARG A 119 16.73 -8.13 10.66
N ILE A 120 15.57 -7.48 10.69
CA ILE A 120 14.72 -7.39 11.88
C ILE A 120 14.20 -8.79 12.24
N GLY A 121 13.84 -9.61 11.23
CA GLY A 121 13.42 -10.99 11.43
C GLY A 121 11.97 -11.13 11.91
N GLY A 122 11.67 -12.27 12.56
CA GLY A 122 10.37 -12.54 13.17
C GLY A 122 9.29 -13.03 12.21
N SER A 123 9.63 -13.30 10.94
CA SER A 123 8.69 -13.82 9.95
C SER A 123 9.25 -15.01 9.19
N SER A 124 8.42 -16.03 9.00
CA SER A 124 8.77 -17.19 8.17
C SER A 124 8.94 -16.84 6.68
N LEU A 125 8.56 -15.65 6.25
CA LEU A 125 8.79 -15.19 4.87
C LEU A 125 10.21 -14.69 4.66
N THR A 126 10.85 -14.17 5.67
CA THR A 126 12.19 -13.56 5.60
C THR A 126 13.28 -14.34 6.35
N ASP A 127 12.88 -15.15 7.32
CA ASP A 127 13.80 -15.99 8.12
C ASP A 127 13.62 -17.47 7.75
N THR A 128 14.65 -18.06 7.15
CA THR A 128 14.62 -19.47 6.72
C THR A 128 14.65 -20.47 7.87
N SER A 129 15.04 -20.05 9.07
CA SER A 129 14.97 -20.88 10.28
C SER A 129 13.55 -21.09 10.79
N ILE A 130 12.61 -20.20 10.45
CA ILE A 130 11.21 -20.30 10.81
C ILE A 130 10.47 -21.01 9.65
N PRO A 131 9.93 -22.20 9.82
CA PRO A 131 9.24 -22.90 8.74
C PRO A 131 7.95 -22.18 8.33
N VAL A 132 7.68 -22.11 7.02
CA VAL A 132 6.36 -21.69 6.53
C VAL A 132 5.36 -22.78 6.88
N ALA A 133 4.40 -22.49 7.74
CA ALA A 133 3.40 -23.44 8.19
C ALA A 133 2.51 -23.97 7.05
N ALA A 134 1.90 -25.13 7.24
CA ALA A 134 0.75 -25.55 6.43
C ALA A 134 -0.45 -24.68 6.78
N ALA A 135 -1.35 -24.48 5.81
CA ALA A 135 -2.50 -23.63 5.98
C ALA A 135 -3.41 -24.10 7.14
N ASN A 136 -3.80 -23.14 7.98
CA ASN A 136 -4.84 -23.30 8.98
C ASN A 136 -5.83 -22.12 8.89
N LEU A 137 -6.76 -22.19 7.95
CA LEU A 137 -7.72 -21.14 7.68
C LEU A 137 -8.77 -20.92 8.79
N SER A 138 -8.78 -21.76 9.83
CA SER A 138 -9.63 -21.59 11.01
C SER A 138 -8.92 -20.91 12.19
N SER A 139 -7.60 -20.73 12.11
CA SER A 139 -6.84 -20.03 13.13
C SER A 139 -7.21 -18.55 13.20
N ARG A 140 -7.26 -18.00 14.42
CA ARG A 140 -7.41 -16.57 14.69
C ARG A 140 -6.10 -15.93 15.14
N GLU A 141 -5.03 -16.71 15.23
CA GLU A 141 -3.71 -16.20 15.59
C GLU A 141 -3.04 -15.54 14.39
N ILE A 142 -2.20 -14.54 14.66
CA ILE A 142 -1.37 -13.91 13.64
C ILE A 142 -0.35 -14.95 13.17
N PRO A 143 -0.34 -15.34 11.88
CA PRO A 143 0.53 -16.41 11.41
C PRO A 143 2.00 -15.97 11.37
N THR A 144 2.90 -16.96 11.41
CA THR A 144 4.35 -16.71 11.32
C THR A 144 4.79 -16.03 10.02
N SER A 145 3.94 -16.01 9.01
CA SER A 145 4.17 -15.28 7.74
C SER A 145 3.95 -13.77 7.84
N TYR A 146 3.47 -13.27 8.95
CA TYR A 146 3.38 -11.83 9.18
C TYR A 146 4.79 -11.20 9.27
N VAL A 147 5.08 -10.24 8.42
CA VAL A 147 6.28 -9.40 8.51
C VAL A 147 5.88 -8.13 9.28
N PRO A 148 6.43 -7.91 10.48
CA PRO A 148 5.98 -6.84 11.36
C PRO A 148 5.98 -5.46 10.67
N PHE A 149 4.79 -4.83 10.66
CA PHE A 149 4.58 -3.46 10.17
C PHE A 149 5.01 -3.22 8.71
N ARG A 150 5.05 -4.29 7.89
CA ARG A 150 5.55 -4.23 6.51
C ARG A 150 4.77 -3.23 5.65
N ASN A 151 3.43 -3.20 5.73
CA ASN A 151 2.62 -2.34 4.88
C ASN A 151 2.89 -0.86 5.11
N ALA A 152 3.29 -0.45 6.33
CA ALA A 152 3.74 0.92 6.59
C ALA A 152 5.00 1.28 5.78
N HIS A 153 5.97 0.38 5.72
CA HIS A 153 7.19 0.57 4.92
C HIS A 153 6.88 0.64 3.42
N LEU A 154 5.96 -0.21 2.92
CA LEU A 154 5.52 -0.18 1.53
C LEU A 154 4.86 1.15 1.19
N LEU A 155 3.95 1.61 2.04
CA LEU A 155 3.24 2.88 1.87
C LEU A 155 4.17 4.08 2.00
N ALA A 156 5.15 4.05 2.90
CA ALA A 156 6.14 5.12 3.03
C ALA A 156 6.98 5.27 1.75
N ALA A 157 7.44 4.16 1.18
CA ALA A 157 8.16 4.17 -0.10
C ALA A 157 7.27 4.71 -1.24
N ALA A 158 6.02 4.26 -1.31
CA ALA A 158 5.06 4.71 -2.32
C ALA A 158 4.72 6.20 -2.17
N THR A 159 4.52 6.69 -0.94
CA THR A 159 4.24 8.11 -0.66
C THR A 159 5.42 8.99 -1.07
N SER A 160 6.64 8.58 -0.72
CA SER A 160 7.85 9.31 -1.11
C SER A 160 7.97 9.42 -2.64
N TRP A 161 7.70 8.32 -3.34
CA TRP A 161 7.74 8.33 -4.81
C TRP A 161 6.57 9.14 -5.40
N ALA A 162 5.37 9.04 -4.83
CA ALA A 162 4.21 9.84 -5.25
C ALA A 162 4.49 11.36 -5.17
N GLU A 163 5.13 11.82 -4.09
CA GLU A 163 5.51 13.21 -3.95
C GLU A 163 6.52 13.67 -5.01
N VAL A 164 7.42 12.78 -5.44
CA VAL A 164 8.44 13.08 -6.46
C VAL A 164 7.85 13.18 -7.86
N ILE A 165 6.95 12.23 -8.22
CA ILE A 165 6.40 12.14 -9.58
C ILE A 165 5.05 12.85 -9.74
N GLY A 166 4.52 13.45 -8.67
CA GLY A 166 3.22 14.14 -8.68
C GLY A 166 2.03 13.19 -8.79
N ALA A 167 2.14 11.94 -8.31
CA ALA A 167 1.00 11.03 -8.31
C ALA A 167 -0.01 11.43 -7.24
N ALA A 168 -1.30 11.44 -7.63
CA ALA A 168 -2.39 11.84 -6.75
C ALA A 168 -2.92 10.68 -5.88
N ARG A 169 -2.64 9.44 -6.26
CA ARG A 169 -3.16 8.24 -5.58
C ARG A 169 -2.10 7.16 -5.44
N VAL A 170 -2.19 6.42 -4.34
CA VAL A 170 -1.42 5.19 -4.08
C VAL A 170 -2.38 4.04 -3.83
N TYR A 171 -2.35 3.03 -4.68
CA TYR A 171 -3.19 1.84 -4.58
C TYR A 171 -2.42 0.69 -3.94
N ILE A 172 -3.06 0.02 -2.97
CA ILE A 172 -2.53 -1.19 -2.33
C ILE A 172 -3.61 -2.27 -2.24
N GLY A 173 -3.26 -3.49 -2.62
CA GLY A 173 -4.14 -4.67 -2.63
C GLY A 173 -4.25 -5.35 -1.26
N ALA A 174 -4.57 -4.59 -0.22
CA ALA A 174 -4.79 -5.14 1.11
C ALA A 174 -6.22 -5.70 1.25
N VAL A 175 -6.35 -6.79 1.98
CA VAL A 175 -7.62 -7.50 2.23
C VAL A 175 -7.76 -7.71 3.74
N ALA A 176 -8.87 -7.28 4.33
CA ALA A 176 -9.17 -7.45 5.75
C ALA A 176 -9.98 -8.72 6.02
N GLU A 177 -10.98 -9.02 5.19
CA GLU A 177 -11.97 -10.08 5.39
C GLU A 177 -11.35 -11.50 5.37
N ASP A 178 -10.77 -11.89 4.24
CA ASP A 178 -10.19 -13.22 4.02
C ASP A 178 -8.66 -13.19 4.14
N SER A 179 -8.16 -12.32 5.02
CA SER A 179 -6.72 -12.20 5.24
C SER A 179 -6.24 -13.19 6.29
N SER A 180 -4.91 -13.32 6.36
CA SER A 180 -4.26 -14.08 7.41
C SER A 180 -4.26 -13.37 8.79
N GLY A 181 -5.09 -12.33 8.99
CA GLY A 181 -5.21 -11.60 10.26
C GLY A 181 -4.10 -10.60 10.54
N TYR A 182 -3.41 -10.10 9.51
CA TYR A 182 -2.33 -9.13 9.67
C TYR A 182 -2.85 -7.78 10.20
N PRO A 183 -2.27 -7.23 11.28
CA PRO A 183 -2.73 -5.97 11.88
C PRO A 183 -2.70 -4.79 10.91
N ASP A 184 -1.70 -4.75 10.01
CA ASP A 184 -1.49 -3.72 9.01
C ASP A 184 -2.27 -3.93 7.69
N CYS A 185 -3.27 -4.83 7.73
CA CYS A 185 -4.28 -5.00 6.67
C CYS A 185 -5.67 -4.49 7.08
N ARG A 186 -5.82 -3.91 8.27
CA ARG A 186 -7.11 -3.41 8.77
C ARG A 186 -7.44 -2.04 8.20
N PRO A 187 -8.72 -1.70 7.96
CA PRO A 187 -9.13 -0.38 7.47
C PRO A 187 -8.60 0.77 8.34
N GLU A 188 -8.66 0.63 9.67
CA GLU A 188 -8.22 1.66 10.62
C GLU A 188 -6.72 1.98 10.50
N PHE A 189 -5.91 1.00 10.07
CA PHE A 189 -4.50 1.22 9.80
C PHE A 189 -4.32 2.19 8.61
N TYR A 190 -5.05 2.00 7.52
CA TYR A 190 -4.96 2.85 6.33
C TYR A 190 -5.49 4.26 6.57
N GLU A 191 -6.56 4.39 7.35
CA GLU A 191 -7.06 5.69 7.80
C GLU A 191 -6.02 6.44 8.65
N ALA A 192 -5.36 5.75 9.58
CA ALA A 192 -4.31 6.34 10.39
C ALA A 192 -3.09 6.72 9.55
N PHE A 193 -2.71 5.87 8.58
CA PHE A 193 -1.59 6.14 7.68
C PHE A 193 -1.89 7.30 6.73
N GLN A 194 -3.13 7.44 6.24
CA GLN A 194 -3.55 8.61 5.45
C GLN A 194 -3.31 9.91 6.23
N ARG A 195 -3.72 9.96 7.50
CA ARG A 195 -3.45 11.15 8.34
C ARG A 195 -1.95 11.45 8.49
N ALA A 196 -1.11 10.41 8.56
CA ALA A 196 0.33 10.61 8.59
C ALA A 196 0.87 11.17 7.25
N VAL A 197 0.34 10.73 6.12
CA VAL A 197 0.66 11.27 4.79
C VAL A 197 0.26 12.74 4.70
N ASP A 198 -0.94 13.08 5.14
CA ASP A 198 -1.50 14.45 5.04
C ASP A 198 -0.65 15.48 5.80
N VAL A 199 -0.09 15.09 6.95
CA VAL A 199 0.72 15.98 7.78
C VAL A 199 2.23 15.84 7.55
N GLY A 200 2.66 14.74 6.92
CA GLY A 200 4.07 14.37 6.75
C GLY A 200 4.67 14.71 5.39
N THR A 201 3.86 15.18 4.43
CA THR A 201 4.29 15.57 3.09
C THR A 201 4.31 17.10 2.91
N LYS A 202 4.84 17.59 1.78
CA LYS A 202 4.83 19.03 1.47
C LYS A 202 3.39 19.58 1.45
N PRO A 203 3.18 20.84 1.86
CA PRO A 203 1.84 21.46 1.86
C PRO A 203 1.12 21.44 0.50
N SER A 204 1.85 21.34 -0.60
CA SER A 204 1.30 21.22 -1.96
C SER A 204 1.01 19.79 -2.39
N THR A 205 1.52 18.80 -1.68
CA THR A 205 1.31 17.37 -1.98
C THR A 205 -0.10 16.95 -1.59
N ARG A 206 -0.76 16.22 -2.49
CA ARG A 206 -2.05 15.58 -2.22
C ARG A 206 -1.96 14.15 -2.71
N VAL A 207 -1.87 13.21 -1.79
CA VAL A 207 -1.78 11.77 -2.08
C VAL A 207 -2.87 11.04 -1.31
N GLU A 208 -3.75 10.39 -2.03
CA GLU A 208 -4.83 9.56 -1.45
C GLU A 208 -4.42 8.09 -1.47
N ILE A 209 -4.49 7.41 -0.32
CA ILE A 209 -4.29 5.97 -0.22
C ILE A 209 -5.60 5.26 -0.56
N ARG A 210 -5.56 4.39 -1.56
CA ARG A 210 -6.71 3.62 -2.05
C ARG A 210 -6.53 2.13 -1.77
N THR A 211 -7.52 1.55 -1.13
CA THR A 211 -7.57 0.12 -0.77
C THR A 211 -8.83 -0.54 -1.36
N PRO A 212 -8.96 -0.63 -2.71
CA PRO A 212 -10.23 -0.92 -3.37
C PRO A 212 -10.77 -2.33 -3.10
N VAL A 213 -9.93 -3.23 -2.60
CA VAL A 213 -10.29 -4.63 -2.33
C VAL A 213 -10.37 -4.98 -0.83
N ILE A 214 -10.24 -3.97 0.05
CA ILE A 214 -10.05 -4.21 1.49
C ILE A 214 -11.22 -4.94 2.15
N HIS A 215 -12.44 -4.67 1.72
CA HIS A 215 -13.67 -5.29 2.23
C HIS A 215 -14.18 -6.44 1.37
N LEU A 216 -13.44 -6.83 0.32
CA LEU A 216 -13.85 -7.92 -0.56
C LEU A 216 -13.33 -9.26 -0.04
N ARG A 217 -14.18 -10.29 -0.14
CA ARG A 217 -13.70 -11.66 0.01
C ARG A 217 -12.82 -12.04 -1.17
N LYS A 218 -11.90 -12.95 -0.96
CA LYS A 218 -10.96 -13.34 -2.02
C LYS A 218 -11.67 -13.88 -3.27
N SER A 219 -12.82 -14.55 -3.12
CA SER A 219 -13.64 -15.00 -4.25
C SER A 219 -14.27 -13.84 -5.04
N GLU A 220 -14.59 -12.74 -4.38
CA GLU A 220 -15.09 -11.51 -5.03
C GLU A 220 -13.97 -10.81 -5.78
N ILE A 221 -12.75 -10.81 -5.23
CA ILE A 221 -11.55 -10.30 -5.91
C ILE A 221 -11.30 -11.10 -7.20
N VAL A 222 -11.38 -12.43 -7.16
CA VAL A 222 -11.24 -13.27 -8.36
C VAL A 222 -12.30 -12.92 -9.40
N ARG A 223 -13.59 -12.86 -9.03
CA ARG A 223 -14.68 -12.51 -9.96
C ARG A 223 -14.45 -11.13 -10.58
N ARG A 224 -14.03 -10.16 -9.77
CA ARG A 224 -13.74 -8.80 -10.24
C ARG A 224 -12.58 -8.79 -11.21
N GLY A 225 -11.49 -9.50 -10.87
CA GLY A 225 -10.34 -9.66 -11.75
C GLY A 225 -10.69 -10.28 -13.09
N LEU A 226 -11.49 -11.35 -13.08
CA LEU A 226 -11.97 -11.99 -14.32
C LEU A 226 -12.83 -11.04 -15.17
N ALA A 227 -13.73 -10.30 -14.54
CA ALA A 227 -14.60 -9.33 -15.23
C ALA A 227 -13.80 -8.18 -15.87
N LEU A 228 -12.69 -7.78 -15.25
CA LEU A 228 -11.77 -6.73 -15.74
C LEU A 228 -10.69 -7.25 -16.70
N GLY A 229 -10.67 -8.55 -17.00
CA GLY A 229 -9.62 -9.16 -17.81
C GLY A 229 -8.23 -9.07 -17.17
N ALA A 230 -8.15 -9.04 -15.83
CA ALA A 230 -6.88 -9.03 -15.13
C ALA A 230 -6.09 -10.33 -15.41
N PRO A 231 -4.78 -10.24 -15.69
CA PRO A 231 -3.96 -11.37 -16.10
C PRO A 231 -3.58 -12.27 -14.93
N LEU A 232 -4.58 -12.96 -14.32
CA LEU A 232 -4.40 -13.78 -13.13
C LEU A 232 -3.39 -14.93 -13.32
N GLN A 233 -3.18 -15.36 -14.57
CA GLN A 233 -2.16 -16.36 -14.94
C GLN A 233 -0.73 -15.87 -14.76
N LEU A 234 -0.47 -14.57 -14.75
CA LEU A 234 0.86 -13.99 -14.55
C LEU A 234 1.19 -13.80 -13.05
N THR A 235 0.22 -13.99 -12.16
CA THR A 235 0.38 -13.73 -10.74
C THR A 235 1.00 -14.90 -9.98
N TRP A 236 1.65 -14.58 -8.87
CA TRP A 236 2.25 -15.58 -7.99
C TRP A 236 1.91 -15.31 -6.53
N SER A 237 1.52 -16.37 -5.81
CA SER A 237 1.11 -16.24 -4.41
C SER A 237 1.80 -17.24 -3.48
N CYS A 238 2.46 -18.28 -3.99
CA CYS A 238 3.11 -19.29 -3.16
C CYS A 238 4.25 -18.69 -2.33
N TYR A 239 4.31 -19.04 -1.04
CA TYR A 239 5.36 -18.61 -0.13
C TYR A 239 6.60 -19.52 -0.12
N ARG A 240 6.55 -20.68 -0.83
CA ARG A 240 7.57 -21.73 -0.74
C ARG A 240 8.31 -22.00 -2.04
N GLU A 241 7.60 -21.99 -3.14
CA GLU A 241 8.07 -22.49 -4.43
C GLU A 241 7.99 -21.38 -5.48
N GLU A 242 8.83 -21.45 -6.51
CA GLU A 242 8.92 -20.43 -7.55
C GLU A 242 8.46 -20.91 -8.95
N GLU A 243 8.40 -22.23 -9.18
CA GLU A 243 8.00 -22.80 -10.49
C GLU A 243 6.58 -23.34 -10.50
N ARG A 244 6.24 -24.17 -9.52
CA ARG A 244 4.90 -24.73 -9.31
C ARG A 244 4.46 -24.45 -7.90
N ALA A 245 3.30 -23.82 -7.75
CA ALA A 245 2.80 -23.47 -6.41
C ALA A 245 2.57 -24.70 -5.54
N CYS A 246 2.94 -24.64 -4.26
CA CYS A 246 2.92 -25.81 -3.37
C CYS A 246 1.51 -26.32 -3.02
N GLY A 247 0.46 -25.54 -3.25
CA GLY A 247 -0.94 -25.89 -2.96
C GLY A 247 -1.33 -25.95 -1.47
N ARG A 248 -0.37 -25.81 -0.53
CA ARG A 248 -0.57 -26.11 0.90
C ARG A 248 -0.14 -25.05 1.91
N CYS A 249 0.54 -23.97 1.50
CA CYS A 249 0.75 -22.80 2.36
C CYS A 249 -0.52 -21.95 2.43
N ASP A 250 -0.63 -21.06 3.43
CA ASP A 250 -1.83 -20.22 3.63
C ASP A 250 -2.23 -19.48 2.35
N SER A 251 -1.28 -18.86 1.67
CA SER A 251 -1.56 -18.11 0.44
C SER A 251 -2.09 -19.01 -0.69
N CYS A 252 -1.53 -20.21 -0.87
CA CYS A 252 -2.04 -21.16 -1.87
C CYS A 252 -3.45 -21.66 -1.51
N ALA A 253 -3.69 -21.99 -0.23
CA ALA A 253 -4.99 -22.47 0.22
C ALA A 253 -6.08 -21.40 0.08
N LEU A 254 -5.78 -20.16 0.46
CA LEU A 254 -6.68 -19.02 0.28
C LEU A 254 -6.98 -18.77 -1.20
N ARG A 255 -5.97 -18.83 -2.07
CA ARG A 255 -6.12 -18.65 -3.50
C ARG A 255 -6.97 -19.75 -4.15
N LEU A 256 -6.68 -21.02 -3.87
CA LEU A 256 -7.45 -22.16 -4.39
C LEU A 256 -8.92 -22.09 -3.95
N ARG A 257 -9.17 -21.78 -2.67
CA ARG A 257 -10.53 -21.56 -2.15
C ARG A 257 -11.23 -20.43 -2.90
N ALA A 258 -10.53 -19.29 -3.11
CA ALA A 258 -11.09 -18.15 -3.79
C ALA A 258 -11.54 -18.46 -5.24
N PHE A 259 -10.72 -19.18 -6.01
CA PHE A 259 -11.08 -19.60 -7.36
C PHE A 259 -12.23 -20.60 -7.36
N ALA A 260 -12.23 -21.60 -6.46
CA ALA A 260 -13.32 -22.57 -6.33
C ALA A 260 -14.66 -21.87 -6.00
N GLU A 261 -14.67 -20.95 -5.03
CA GLU A 261 -15.86 -20.17 -4.66
C GLU A 261 -16.29 -19.17 -5.74
N ALA A 262 -15.36 -18.74 -6.59
CA ALA A 262 -15.67 -17.90 -7.75
C ALA A 262 -16.25 -18.71 -8.92
N GLY A 263 -16.20 -20.02 -8.87
CA GLY A 263 -16.65 -20.91 -9.96
C GLY A 263 -15.67 -20.94 -11.14
N ALA A 264 -14.39 -20.66 -10.92
CA ALA A 264 -13.34 -20.59 -11.94
C ALA A 264 -12.17 -21.51 -11.59
N ALA A 265 -11.45 -21.99 -12.61
CA ALA A 265 -10.19 -22.69 -12.40
C ALA A 265 -9.05 -21.69 -12.18
N ASP A 266 -8.16 -22.00 -11.23
CA ASP A 266 -6.95 -21.20 -11.05
C ASP A 266 -6.00 -21.45 -12.21
N PRO A 267 -5.54 -20.41 -12.93
CA PRO A 267 -4.72 -20.56 -14.13
C PRO A 267 -3.24 -20.89 -13.86
N ILE A 268 -2.77 -20.87 -12.60
CA ILE A 268 -1.36 -21.22 -12.31
C ILE A 268 -1.16 -22.70 -12.05
N ALA A 269 0.06 -23.20 -12.25
CA ALA A 269 0.40 -24.61 -12.02
C ALA A 269 0.70 -24.89 -10.53
N TYR A 270 0.20 -26.02 -10.06
CA TYR A 270 0.46 -26.56 -8.71
C TYR A 270 1.33 -27.82 -8.76
N ALA A 271 2.08 -28.10 -7.66
CA ALA A 271 2.92 -29.30 -7.48
C ALA A 271 2.09 -30.56 -7.26
#